data_5842134a92bec78f86899fa0c6162038
#
_entry.id   5842134a92bec78f86899fa0c6162038
#
_cell.length_a   1.000
_cell.length_b   1.000
_cell.length_c   1.000
_cell.angle_alpha   90.00
_cell.angle_beta   90.00
_cell.angle_gamma   90.00
#
_symmetry.space_group_name_H-M   'P 1'
#
loop_
_entity.id
_entity.type
_entity.pdbx_description
1 polymer ?
#
loop_
_entity_poly.entity_id
_entity_poly.type
_entity_poly.pdbx_seq_one_letter_code
_entity_poly.pdbx_strand_id
1 'polypeptide(L)'
;PQQVVLPGFHTAAENGLKKGGNGNEIFLTLCGLMSSGSQTILLSRWRTGGQTAYDLTREFTQELPHRPASAAWQRSVQLMMHAPLDPEQEPRVGDQDTELGATADHPFFWAGYLLVDTGDAADAGEEK
;
A
#
# COMPACT_ATOMS: atom_id res chain seq x y z
N PRO A 1 16.64 3.65 -6.56
CA PRO A 1 16.05 4.28 -5.38
C PRO A 1 15.98 3.30 -4.22
N GLN A 2 16.20 3.77 -3.00
CA GLN A 2 16.10 2.94 -1.80
C GLN A 2 14.64 2.61 -1.45
N GLN A 3 13.75 3.52 -1.74
CA GLN A 3 12.33 3.41 -1.44
C GLN A 3 11.51 3.56 -2.71
N VAL A 4 10.57 2.65 -2.91
CA VAL A 4 9.69 2.63 -4.08
C VAL A 4 8.25 2.47 -3.61
N VAL A 5 7.38 3.37 -4.04
CA VAL A 5 5.94 3.35 -3.68
C VAL A 5 5.14 3.35 -4.98
N LEU A 6 4.45 2.24 -5.23
CA LEU A 6 3.69 2.00 -6.46
C LEU A 6 2.22 1.68 -6.15
N PRO A 7 1.41 2.66 -5.76
CA PRO A 7 0.01 2.42 -5.39
C PRO A 7 -0.88 2.04 -6.57
N GLY A 8 -0.41 2.24 -7.80
CA GLY A 8 -1.13 1.89 -9.03
C GLY A 8 -0.66 0.61 -9.72
N PHE A 9 0.22 -0.16 -9.09
CA PHE A 9 0.86 -1.34 -9.72
C PHE A 9 -0.12 -2.49 -10.03
N HIS A 10 -1.22 -2.57 -9.32
CA HIS A 10 -2.25 -3.61 -9.43
C HIS A 10 -2.73 -3.92 -10.85
N THR A 11 -2.66 -2.96 -11.77
CA THR A 11 -3.25 -3.11 -13.11
C THR A 11 -2.64 -4.28 -13.89
N ALA A 12 -1.34 -4.45 -13.84
CA ALA A 12 -0.66 -5.58 -14.47
C ALA A 12 -0.95 -6.90 -13.75
N ALA A 13 -0.95 -6.87 -12.41
CA ALA A 13 -1.23 -8.05 -11.59
C ALA A 13 -2.66 -8.56 -11.77
N GLU A 14 -3.66 -7.67 -11.83
CA GLU A 14 -5.06 -8.07 -12.11
C GLU A 14 -5.21 -8.75 -13.47
N ASN A 15 -4.55 -8.24 -14.49
CA ASN A 15 -4.59 -8.84 -15.82
C ASN A 15 -3.93 -10.21 -15.85
N GLY A 16 -2.83 -10.38 -15.16
CA GLY A 16 -2.15 -11.66 -15.00
C GLY A 16 -3.04 -12.70 -14.31
N LEU A 17 -3.72 -12.32 -13.22
CA LEU A 17 -4.64 -13.19 -12.50
C LEU A 17 -5.85 -13.59 -13.34
N LYS A 18 -6.44 -12.67 -14.10
CA LYS A 18 -7.58 -12.95 -14.99
C LYS A 18 -7.23 -13.93 -16.12
N LYS A 19 -5.98 -13.97 -16.54
CA LYS A 19 -5.47 -14.89 -17.56
C LYS A 19 -4.93 -16.21 -17.01
N GLY A 20 -5.20 -16.52 -15.74
CA GLY A 20 -4.65 -17.68 -15.08
C GLY A 20 -3.19 -17.52 -14.65
N GLY A 21 -2.72 -16.29 -14.55
CA GLY A 21 -1.41 -15.96 -14.02
C GLY A 21 -1.30 -16.35 -12.54
N ASN A 22 -0.11 -16.76 -12.14
CA ASN A 22 0.19 -17.29 -10.81
C ASN A 22 0.84 -16.25 -9.87
N GLY A 23 0.70 -14.97 -10.17
CA GLY A 23 1.30 -13.89 -9.37
C GLY A 23 2.79 -13.65 -9.62
N ASN A 24 3.40 -14.32 -10.58
CA ASN A 24 4.81 -14.15 -10.90
C ASN A 24 5.20 -12.71 -11.24
N GLU A 25 4.27 -11.94 -11.77
CA GLU A 25 4.52 -10.54 -12.14
C GLU A 25 4.88 -9.68 -10.92
N ILE A 26 4.17 -9.87 -9.81
CA ILE A 26 4.48 -9.18 -8.54
C ILE A 26 5.86 -9.63 -8.04
N PHE A 27 6.09 -10.93 -8.03
CA PHE A 27 7.37 -11.51 -7.60
C PHE A 27 8.55 -11.01 -8.44
N LEU A 28 8.44 -11.06 -9.76
CA LEU A 28 9.50 -10.59 -10.67
C LEU A 28 9.76 -9.10 -10.54
N THR A 29 8.71 -8.30 -10.34
CA THR A 29 8.85 -6.86 -10.10
C THR A 29 9.60 -6.59 -8.80
N LEU A 30 9.24 -7.28 -7.72
CA LEU A 30 9.94 -7.17 -6.44
C LEU A 30 11.42 -7.57 -6.58
N CYS A 31 11.70 -8.69 -7.23
CA CYS A 31 13.08 -9.14 -7.48
C CYS A 31 13.88 -8.10 -8.30
N GLY A 32 13.27 -7.54 -9.35
CA GLY A 32 13.90 -6.51 -10.16
C GLY A 32 14.22 -5.24 -9.39
N LEU A 33 13.29 -4.76 -8.57
CA LEU A 33 13.49 -3.58 -7.75
C LEU A 33 14.55 -3.82 -6.66
N MET A 34 14.50 -4.96 -5.98
CA MET A 34 15.49 -5.31 -4.97
C MET A 34 16.90 -5.47 -5.59
N SER A 35 16.98 -6.08 -6.76
CA SER A 35 18.25 -6.20 -7.50
C SER A 35 18.83 -4.84 -7.92
N SER A 36 18.00 -3.83 -8.09
CA SER A 36 18.42 -2.46 -8.40
C SER A 36 18.70 -1.62 -7.13
N GLY A 37 18.68 -2.23 -5.95
CA GLY A 37 19.05 -1.60 -4.68
C GLY A 37 17.89 -1.04 -3.87
N SER A 38 16.65 -1.36 -4.22
CA SER A 38 15.50 -0.96 -3.41
C SER A 38 15.42 -1.78 -2.13
N GLN A 39 15.27 -1.11 -1.00
CA GLN A 39 15.19 -1.73 0.32
C GLN A 39 13.76 -1.77 0.84
N THR A 40 12.99 -0.74 0.54
CA THR A 40 11.58 -0.63 0.95
C THR A 40 10.72 -0.49 -0.29
N ILE A 41 9.75 -1.38 -0.46
CA ILE A 41 8.85 -1.40 -1.61
C ILE A 41 7.42 -1.53 -1.10
N LEU A 42 6.58 -0.56 -1.42
CA LEU A 42 5.14 -0.61 -1.22
C LEU A 42 4.46 -0.68 -2.59
N LEU A 43 3.64 -1.71 -2.80
CA LEU A 43 2.83 -1.81 -4.01
C LEU A 43 1.41 -2.27 -3.69
N SER A 44 0.48 -1.98 -4.58
CA SER A 44 -0.89 -2.45 -4.45
C SER A 44 -1.07 -3.82 -5.11
N ARG A 45 -1.87 -4.67 -4.50
CA ARG A 45 -2.20 -6.03 -4.97
C ARG A 45 -3.48 -6.05 -5.80
N TRP A 46 -4.41 -5.18 -5.49
CA TRP A 46 -5.63 -4.97 -6.26
C TRP A 46 -5.83 -3.48 -6.52
N ARG A 47 -6.82 -3.20 -7.33
CA ARG A 47 -7.08 -1.84 -7.77
C ARG A 47 -7.60 -1.00 -6.61
N THR A 48 -6.73 -0.20 -6.06
CA THR A 48 -7.04 0.88 -5.15
C THR A 48 -7.16 2.18 -5.94
N GLY A 49 -7.55 3.22 -5.32
CA GLY A 49 -7.67 4.54 -5.95
C GLY A 49 -8.51 5.46 -5.09
N GLY A 50 -8.68 6.68 -5.54
CA GLY A 50 -9.44 7.68 -4.82
C GLY A 50 -8.67 8.37 -3.70
N GLN A 51 -9.38 9.16 -2.93
CA GLN A 51 -8.80 9.99 -1.87
C GLN A 51 -8.18 9.15 -0.76
N THR A 52 -8.83 8.05 -0.38
CA THR A 52 -8.33 7.16 0.68
C THR A 52 -6.97 6.57 0.33
N ALA A 53 -6.78 6.09 -0.91
CA ALA A 53 -5.50 5.55 -1.37
C ALA A 53 -4.41 6.63 -1.39
N TYR A 54 -4.75 7.83 -1.82
CA TYR A 54 -3.85 8.97 -1.80
C TYR A 54 -3.41 9.33 -0.38
N ASP A 55 -4.36 9.48 0.53
CA ASP A 55 -4.08 9.86 1.91
C ASP A 55 -3.24 8.79 2.63
N LEU A 56 -3.57 7.52 2.45
CA LEU A 56 -2.81 6.40 3.03
C LEU A 56 -1.36 6.40 2.54
N THR A 57 -1.15 6.57 1.24
CA THR A 57 0.19 6.62 0.65
C THR A 57 0.97 7.84 1.11
N ARG A 58 0.30 8.98 1.20
CA ARG A 58 0.90 10.22 1.70
C ARG A 58 1.36 10.08 3.15
N GLU A 59 0.50 9.58 4.04
CA GLU A 59 0.85 9.36 5.44
C GLU A 59 2.04 8.39 5.58
N PHE A 60 2.02 7.30 4.82
CA PHE A 60 3.13 6.34 4.81
C PHE A 60 4.46 7.01 4.41
N THR A 61 4.47 7.78 3.32
CA THR A 61 5.69 8.45 2.87
C THR A 61 6.18 9.53 3.83
N GLN A 62 5.28 10.17 4.56
CA GLN A 62 5.64 11.16 5.59
C GLN A 62 6.24 10.50 6.84
N GLU A 63 5.79 9.31 7.20
CA GLU A 63 6.30 8.58 8.38
C GLU A 63 7.63 7.86 8.12
N LEU A 64 7.94 7.50 6.86
CA LEU A 64 9.15 6.75 6.50
C LEU A 64 10.47 7.35 7.00
N PRO A 65 10.70 8.69 6.99
CA PRO A 65 11.92 9.28 7.50
C PRO A 65 12.09 9.17 9.03
N HIS A 66 11.01 8.85 9.74
CA HIS A 66 10.96 8.92 11.20
C HIS A 66 10.78 7.55 11.87
N ARG A 67 10.43 6.52 11.10
CA ARG A 67 10.10 5.19 11.62
C ARG A 67 10.55 4.09 10.66
N PRO A 68 10.79 2.87 11.17
CA PRO A 68 10.89 1.69 10.32
C PRO A 68 9.66 1.53 9.44
N ALA A 69 9.83 1.00 8.23
CA ALA A 69 8.76 0.94 7.23
C ALA A 69 7.50 0.21 7.73
N SER A 70 7.66 -0.89 8.47
CA SER A 70 6.53 -1.62 9.06
C SER A 70 5.73 -0.78 10.07
N ALA A 71 6.42 -0.03 10.93
CA ALA A 71 5.78 0.86 11.90
C ALA A 71 5.13 2.07 11.21
N ALA A 72 5.77 2.63 10.18
CA ALA A 72 5.20 3.69 9.36
C ALA A 72 3.90 3.25 8.69
N TRP A 73 3.89 2.05 8.11
CA TRP A 73 2.70 1.47 7.49
C TRP A 73 1.57 1.24 8.49
N GLN A 74 1.87 0.60 9.61
CA GLN A 74 0.88 0.33 10.66
C GLN A 74 0.24 1.63 11.16
N ARG A 75 1.05 2.67 11.41
CA ARG A 75 0.52 3.96 11.85
C ARG A 75 -0.37 4.61 10.79
N SER A 76 0.05 4.56 9.53
CA SER A 76 -0.73 5.14 8.43
C SER A 76 -2.09 4.47 8.29
N VAL A 77 -2.13 3.13 8.38
CA VAL A 77 -3.39 2.37 8.38
C VAL A 77 -4.26 2.76 9.57
N GLN A 78 -3.70 2.83 10.78
CA GLN A 78 -4.44 3.22 11.98
C GLN A 78 -5.06 4.62 11.87
N LEU A 79 -4.32 5.57 11.32
CA LEU A 79 -4.83 6.93 11.10
C LEU A 79 -5.97 6.95 10.08
N MET A 80 -5.82 6.18 9.00
CA MET A 80 -6.81 6.18 7.91
C MET A 80 -8.07 5.38 8.24
N MET A 81 -7.99 4.36 9.08
CA MET A 81 -9.15 3.57 9.48
C MET A 81 -10.27 4.40 10.13
N HIS A 82 -9.90 5.48 10.79
CA HIS A 82 -10.84 6.37 11.47
C HIS A 82 -11.23 7.60 10.62
N ALA A 83 -10.68 7.72 9.42
CA ALA A 83 -11.01 8.83 8.54
C ALA A 83 -12.41 8.66 7.94
N PRO A 84 -13.20 9.73 7.85
CA PRO A 84 -14.48 9.68 7.14
C PRO A 84 -14.24 9.43 5.65
N LEU A 85 -15.07 8.59 5.06
CA LEU A 85 -15.02 8.28 3.63
C LEU A 85 -15.99 9.20 2.88
N ASP A 86 -15.49 9.84 1.82
CA ASP A 86 -16.32 10.54 0.87
C ASP A 86 -16.54 9.66 -0.38
N PRO A 87 -17.73 9.08 -0.58
CA PRO A 87 -17.98 8.17 -1.69
C PRO A 87 -17.75 8.78 -3.06
N GLU A 88 -17.94 10.08 -3.22
CA GLU A 88 -17.71 10.77 -4.49
C GLU A 88 -16.23 10.80 -4.89
N GLN A 89 -15.33 10.66 -3.92
CA GLN A 89 -13.89 10.63 -4.13
C GLN A 89 -13.31 9.20 -4.17
N GLU A 90 -14.19 8.21 -4.10
CA GLU A 90 -13.80 6.78 -4.09
C GLU A 90 -14.39 6.07 -5.32
N PRO A 91 -13.63 5.92 -6.41
CA PRO A 91 -14.15 5.41 -7.68
C PRO A 91 -14.60 3.94 -7.65
N ARG A 92 -14.36 3.25 -6.55
CA ARG A 92 -14.70 1.84 -6.37
C ARG A 92 -15.84 1.60 -5.38
N VAL A 93 -16.32 2.64 -4.73
CA VAL A 93 -17.48 2.55 -3.84
C VAL A 93 -18.73 2.72 -4.69
N GLY A 94 -19.59 1.70 -4.70
CA GLY A 94 -20.86 1.76 -5.42
C GLY A 94 -21.91 2.58 -4.69
N ASP A 95 -22.91 3.05 -5.42
CA ASP A 95 -24.01 3.87 -4.86
C ASP A 95 -24.77 3.19 -3.72
N GLN A 96 -24.77 1.86 -3.68
CA GLN A 96 -25.45 1.09 -2.63
C GLN A 96 -24.70 1.09 -1.30
N ASP A 97 -23.38 1.34 -1.34
CA ASP A 97 -22.54 1.34 -0.14
C ASP A 97 -22.60 2.69 0.60
N THR A 98 -23.14 3.73 -0.04
CA THR A 98 -23.21 5.09 0.52
C THR A 98 -24.25 5.22 1.63
N GLU A 99 -25.27 4.35 1.66
CA GLU A 99 -26.33 4.38 2.68
C GLU A 99 -25.86 3.88 4.05
N LEU A 100 -24.75 3.17 4.12
CA LEU A 100 -24.24 2.54 5.35
C LEU A 100 -23.19 3.36 6.09
N GLY A 101 -22.92 4.60 5.66
CA GLY A 101 -21.89 5.42 6.30
C GLY A 101 -20.53 4.74 6.29
N ALA A 102 -20.09 4.29 5.11
CA ALA A 102 -18.83 3.57 4.95
C ALA A 102 -17.67 4.38 5.52
N THR A 103 -16.88 3.73 6.36
CA THR A 103 -15.64 4.27 6.91
C THR A 103 -14.44 3.58 6.26
N ALA A 104 -13.29 4.20 6.31
CA ALA A 104 -12.06 3.66 5.72
C ALA A 104 -11.48 2.46 6.51
N ASP A 105 -12.17 1.97 7.51
CA ASP A 105 -11.80 0.78 8.29
C ASP A 105 -12.02 -0.54 7.53
N HIS A 106 -12.83 -0.51 6.47
CA HIS A 106 -13.04 -1.71 5.65
C HIS A 106 -11.73 -2.16 5.01
N PRO A 107 -11.37 -3.45 5.12
CA PRO A 107 -10.09 -3.98 4.62
C PRO A 107 -9.80 -3.69 3.14
N PHE A 108 -10.80 -3.46 2.34
CA PHE A 108 -10.65 -3.09 0.93
C PHE A 108 -9.71 -1.88 0.74
N PHE A 109 -9.73 -0.91 1.64
CA PHE A 109 -8.97 0.33 1.49
C PHE A 109 -7.50 0.21 1.90
N TRP A 110 -7.13 -0.74 2.76
CA TRP A 110 -5.78 -0.85 3.28
C TRP A 110 -5.13 -2.23 3.11
N ALA A 111 -5.90 -3.31 3.03
CA ALA A 111 -5.35 -4.66 2.94
C ALA A 111 -4.85 -5.03 1.53
N GLY A 112 -5.10 -4.19 0.54
CA GLY A 112 -4.66 -4.39 -0.84
C GLY A 112 -3.19 -4.06 -1.10
N TYR A 113 -2.45 -3.64 -0.08
CA TYR A 113 -1.05 -3.28 -0.22
C TYR A 113 -0.12 -4.41 0.24
N LEU A 114 1.02 -4.49 -0.41
CA LEU A 114 2.12 -5.36 -0.04
C LEU A 114 3.32 -4.47 0.28
N LEU A 115 3.79 -4.57 1.53
CA LEU A 115 5.02 -3.91 1.96
C LEU A 115 6.13 -4.95 2.04
N VAL A 116 7.20 -4.71 1.31
CA VAL A 116 8.44 -5.48 1.40
C VAL A 116 9.54 -4.55 1.91
N ASP A 117 10.19 -4.93 2.97
CA ASP A 117 11.26 -4.16 3.59
C ASP A 117 12.37 -5.09 4.03
N THR A 118 13.59 -4.79 3.60
CA THR A 118 14.77 -5.56 3.98
C THR A 118 15.35 -5.14 5.33
N GLY A 119 14.73 -4.14 5.96
CA GLY A 119 15.24 -3.52 7.16
C GLY A 119 16.41 -2.58 6.89
N ASP A 120 16.60 -1.63 7.77
CA ASP A 120 17.77 -0.77 7.76
C ASP A 120 18.80 -1.32 8.76
N ALA A 121 20.04 -1.47 8.31
CA ALA A 121 21.15 -1.87 9.17
C ALA A 121 21.36 -0.91 10.36
N ALA A 122 20.88 0.33 10.25
CA ALA A 122 20.93 1.30 11.35
C ALA A 122 20.01 0.91 12.53
N ASP A 123 18.88 0.26 12.26
CA ASP A 123 17.95 -0.16 13.31
C ASP A 123 18.50 -1.32 14.17
N ALA A 124 19.40 -2.11 13.63
CA ALA A 124 20.06 -3.20 14.35
C ALA A 124 21.12 -2.71 15.36
N GLY A 125 21.51 -1.43 15.27
CA GLY A 125 22.51 -0.80 16.15
C GLY A 125 21.96 -0.07 17.37
N GLU A 126 20.68 0.28 17.38
CA GLU A 126 20.05 1.04 18.45
C GLU A 126 19.42 0.19 19.57
N GLU A 127 19.31 -1.11 19.39
CA GLU A 127 18.84 -2.05 20.44
C GLU A 127 19.92 -2.42 21.47
N LYS A 128 20.96 -1.65 21.54
CA LYS A 128 21.95 -1.73 22.61
C LYS A 128 21.73 -0.61 23.60
#